data_bbc35c19a56b70822661300940136e18
#
_entry.id   bbc35c19a56b70822661300940136e18
#
_cell.length_a   1.000
_cell.length_b   1.000
_cell.length_c   1.000
_cell.angle_alpha   90.00
_cell.angle_beta   90.00
_cell.angle_gamma   90.00
#
_symmetry.space_group_name_H-M   'P 1'
#
loop_
_entity.id
_entity.type
_entity.pdbx_description
1 polymer ?
#
loop_
_entity_poly.entity_id
_entity_poly.type
_entity_poly.pdbx_seq_one_letter_code
_entity_poly.pdbx_strand_id
1 'polypeptide(L)'
;VINFRTAGEEGANIQASRMAATQVGLKYIHIPFGAPNAEVTEEFLAAIADTTNQPVYIHCASANRVGAMWFIKRVKQDGWDTDRAMAEAETIGLRSERLKEFARGYVETP
;
A
#
# COMPACT_ATOMS: atom_id res chain seq x y z
N VAL A 1 6.73 -8.83 -2.89
CA VAL A 1 7.04 -7.55 -2.24
C VAL A 1 6.36 -6.42 -2.99
N ILE A 2 5.62 -5.59 -2.29
CA ILE A 2 5.04 -4.36 -2.85
C ILE A 2 5.70 -3.18 -2.13
N ASN A 3 6.31 -2.29 -2.89
CA ASN A 3 7.02 -1.13 -2.38
C ASN A 3 6.39 0.15 -2.91
N PHE A 4 5.96 1.04 -1.99
CA PHE A 4 5.35 2.33 -2.33
C PHE A 4 6.36 3.48 -2.36
N ARG A 5 7.61 3.26 -2.02
CA ARG A 5 8.60 4.34 -1.98
C ARG A 5 8.94 4.84 -3.37
N THR A 6 9.13 6.15 -3.51
CA THR A 6 9.65 6.72 -4.75
C THR A 6 11.16 6.55 -4.80
N ALA A 7 11.74 6.53 -6.00
CA ALA A 7 13.17 6.33 -6.18
C ALA A 7 14.01 7.46 -5.59
N GLY A 8 13.43 8.67 -5.49
CA GLY A 8 14.13 9.85 -4.97
C GLY A 8 14.11 10.00 -3.45
N GLU A 9 13.42 9.12 -2.73
CA GLU A 9 13.37 9.22 -1.26
C GLU A 9 14.71 8.85 -0.65
N GLU A 10 15.08 9.58 0.42
CA GLU A 10 16.29 9.26 1.17
C GLU A 10 16.21 7.84 1.73
N GLY A 11 17.28 7.10 1.55
CA GLY A 11 17.36 5.71 2.00
C GLY A 11 16.69 4.70 1.08
N ALA A 12 16.02 5.13 0.01
CA ALA A 12 15.42 4.23 -0.97
C ALA A 12 16.47 3.82 -2.01
N ASN A 13 16.54 2.53 -2.29
CA ASN A 13 17.33 2.00 -3.40
C ASN A 13 16.50 0.91 -4.06
N ILE A 14 15.71 1.32 -5.04
CA ILE A 14 14.72 0.44 -5.68
C ILE A 14 15.41 -0.72 -6.39
N GLN A 15 16.52 -0.44 -7.09
CA GLN A 15 17.23 -1.48 -7.82
C GLN A 15 17.80 -2.54 -6.87
N ALA A 16 18.42 -2.13 -5.77
CA ALA A 16 18.97 -3.07 -4.79
C ALA A 16 17.86 -3.89 -4.13
N SER A 17 16.73 -3.27 -3.80
CA SER A 17 15.57 -3.95 -3.22
C SER A 17 15.00 -5.00 -4.18
N ARG A 18 14.87 -4.64 -5.45
CA ARG A 18 14.38 -5.57 -6.48
C ARG A 18 15.31 -6.75 -6.63
N MET A 19 16.62 -6.50 -6.69
CA MET A 19 17.61 -7.55 -6.80
C MET A 19 17.59 -8.50 -5.61
N ALA A 20 17.48 -7.96 -4.41
CA ALA A 20 17.41 -8.76 -3.19
C ALA A 20 16.18 -9.67 -3.19
N ALA A 21 15.03 -9.15 -3.58
CA ALA A 21 13.80 -9.93 -3.68
C ALA A 21 13.91 -11.05 -4.73
N THR A 22 14.46 -10.71 -5.88
CA THR A 22 14.64 -11.67 -6.99
C THR A 22 15.58 -12.81 -6.59
N GLN A 23 16.66 -12.51 -5.85
CA GLN A 23 17.63 -13.52 -5.41
C GLN A 23 17.02 -14.58 -4.51
N VAL A 24 15.99 -14.25 -3.75
CA VAL A 24 15.29 -15.21 -2.88
C VAL A 24 13.98 -15.71 -3.47
N GLY A 25 13.74 -15.45 -4.76
CA GLY A 25 12.58 -15.98 -5.48
C GLY A 25 11.29 -15.25 -5.25
N LEU A 26 11.32 -14.02 -4.74
CA LEU A 26 10.13 -13.21 -4.51
C LEU A 26 9.84 -12.31 -5.70
N LYS A 27 8.55 -12.14 -6.01
CA LYS A 27 8.11 -11.11 -6.96
C LYS A 27 8.31 -9.74 -6.33
N TYR A 28 8.65 -8.75 -7.14
CA TYR A 28 8.81 -7.38 -6.69
C TYR A 28 7.93 -6.46 -7.51
N ILE A 29 7.03 -5.76 -6.85
CA ILE A 29 6.07 -4.84 -7.49
C ILE A 29 6.34 -3.45 -6.93
N HIS A 30 6.71 -2.51 -7.80
CA HIS A 30 6.99 -1.14 -7.40
C HIS A 30 5.82 -0.26 -7.82
N ILE A 31 5.12 0.31 -6.84
CA ILE A 31 3.98 1.21 -7.03
C ILE A 31 4.32 2.53 -6.34
N PRO A 32 5.18 3.36 -6.95
CA PRO A 32 5.67 4.55 -6.27
C PRO A 32 4.63 5.66 -6.21
N PHE A 33 4.47 6.27 -5.04
CA PHE A 33 3.70 7.49 -4.93
C PHE A 33 4.11 8.28 -3.68
N GLY A 34 4.14 9.60 -3.82
CA GLY A 34 4.23 10.51 -2.66
C GLY A 34 2.82 10.90 -2.25
N ALA A 35 2.11 11.60 -3.14
CA ALA A 35 0.69 11.91 -2.95
C ALA A 35 -0.16 10.78 -3.54
N PRO A 36 -1.18 10.28 -2.83
CA PRO A 36 -2.02 9.20 -3.32
C PRO A 36 -2.95 9.69 -4.43
N ASN A 37 -3.33 8.77 -5.33
CA ASN A 37 -4.32 9.02 -6.36
C ASN A 37 -5.06 7.72 -6.71
N ALA A 38 -6.12 7.83 -7.50
CA ALA A 38 -6.94 6.68 -7.87
C ALA A 38 -6.15 5.65 -8.67
N GLU A 39 -5.25 6.10 -9.54
CA GLU A 39 -4.48 5.19 -10.40
C GLU A 39 -3.58 4.25 -9.59
N VAL A 40 -2.79 4.79 -8.66
CA VAL A 40 -1.93 3.93 -7.82
C VAL A 40 -2.76 3.05 -6.89
N THR A 41 -3.92 3.52 -6.46
CA THR A 41 -4.83 2.74 -5.63
C THR A 41 -5.37 1.53 -6.40
N GLU A 42 -5.81 1.74 -7.63
CA GLU A 42 -6.31 0.66 -8.47
C GLU A 42 -5.21 -0.36 -8.80
N GLU A 43 -4.00 0.13 -9.04
CA GLU A 43 -2.84 -0.73 -9.27
C GLU A 43 -2.55 -1.61 -8.06
N PHE A 44 -2.58 -1.02 -6.86
CA PHE A 44 -2.40 -1.77 -5.62
C PHE A 44 -3.51 -2.80 -5.42
N LEU A 45 -4.77 -2.40 -5.58
CA LEU A 45 -5.91 -3.31 -5.39
C LEU A 45 -5.85 -4.51 -6.34
N ALA A 46 -5.44 -4.29 -7.59
CA ALA A 46 -5.25 -5.37 -8.55
C ALA A 46 -4.12 -6.31 -8.12
N ALA A 47 -2.99 -5.75 -7.67
CA ALA A 47 -1.84 -6.54 -7.24
C ALA A 47 -2.16 -7.40 -6.01
N ILE A 48 -2.88 -6.85 -5.04
CA ILE A 48 -3.20 -7.58 -3.80
C ILE A 48 -4.31 -8.62 -4.01
N ALA A 49 -5.16 -8.42 -5.00
CA ALA A 49 -6.22 -9.40 -5.33
C ALA A 49 -5.67 -10.62 -6.07
N ASP A 50 -4.50 -10.51 -6.68
CA ASP A 50 -3.86 -11.62 -7.36
C ASP A 50 -3.23 -12.55 -6.33
N THR A 51 -3.82 -13.75 -6.16
CA THR A 51 -3.37 -14.70 -5.15
C THR A 51 -1.97 -15.25 -5.40
N THR A 52 -1.45 -15.14 -6.63
CA THR A 52 -0.08 -15.55 -6.94
C THR A 52 0.95 -14.64 -6.30
N ASN A 53 0.54 -13.45 -5.82
CA ASN A 53 1.40 -12.50 -5.12
C ASN A 53 1.42 -12.75 -3.60
N GLN A 54 0.73 -13.75 -3.10
CA GLN A 54 0.63 -14.00 -1.67
C GLN A 54 1.50 -15.19 -1.24
N PRO A 55 2.01 -15.17 0.01
CA PRO A 55 1.89 -14.08 0.96
C PRO A 55 2.69 -12.86 0.51
N VAL A 56 2.27 -11.66 0.93
CA VAL A 56 2.83 -10.41 0.45
C VAL A 56 3.46 -9.59 1.58
N TYR A 57 4.62 -8.99 1.32
CA TYR A 57 5.24 -7.97 2.16
C TYR A 57 5.06 -6.62 1.49
N ILE A 58 4.43 -5.69 2.22
CA ILE A 58 4.10 -4.35 1.71
C ILE A 58 4.85 -3.33 2.56
N HIS A 59 5.57 -2.40 1.92
CA HIS A 59 6.29 -1.40 2.68
C HIS A 59 6.34 -0.03 2.00
N CYS A 60 6.64 0.96 2.81
CA CYS A 60 6.98 2.32 2.41
C CYS A 60 8.03 2.82 3.41
N ALA A 61 8.16 4.13 3.64
CA ALA A 61 9.16 4.64 4.57
C ALA A 61 8.72 4.53 6.05
N SER A 62 7.46 4.89 6.36
CA SER A 62 6.96 5.01 7.74
C SER A 62 5.67 4.24 8.00
N ALA A 63 5.25 3.41 7.07
CA ALA A 63 4.00 2.66 7.09
C ALA A 63 2.73 3.50 6.92
N ASN A 64 2.83 4.82 6.76
CA ASN A 64 1.67 5.68 6.48
C ASN A 64 0.96 5.28 5.18
N ARG A 65 1.71 5.17 4.09
CA ARG A 65 1.17 4.80 2.78
C ARG A 65 0.63 3.37 2.79
N VAL A 66 1.31 2.46 3.47
CA VAL A 66 0.85 1.08 3.65
C VAL A 66 -0.49 1.06 4.37
N GLY A 67 -0.60 1.79 5.48
CA GLY A 67 -1.83 1.85 6.25
C GLY A 67 -3.01 2.36 5.43
N ALA A 68 -2.82 3.44 4.66
CA ALA A 68 -3.87 4.01 3.84
C ALA A 68 -4.36 3.02 2.77
N MET A 69 -3.44 2.37 2.05
CA MET A 69 -3.79 1.41 1.00
C MET A 69 -4.44 0.16 1.59
N TRP A 70 -3.96 -0.30 2.74
CA TRP A 70 -4.53 -1.47 3.40
C TRP A 70 -5.96 -1.20 3.92
N PHE A 71 -6.21 0.02 4.44
CA PHE A 71 -7.56 0.45 4.79
C PHE A 71 -8.51 0.32 3.60
N ILE A 72 -8.10 0.83 2.45
CA ILE A 72 -8.91 0.77 1.23
C ILE A 72 -9.18 -0.68 0.83
N LYS A 73 -8.16 -1.52 0.88
CA LYS A 73 -8.29 -2.95 0.58
C LYS A 73 -9.31 -3.63 1.50
N ARG A 74 -9.23 -3.37 2.81
CA ARG A 74 -10.16 -3.97 3.78
C ARG A 74 -11.60 -3.57 3.50
N VAL A 75 -11.83 -2.32 3.18
CA VAL A 75 -13.19 -1.84 2.91
C VAL A 75 -13.70 -2.32 1.55
N LYS A 76 -12.90 -2.16 0.50
CA LYS A 76 -13.32 -2.44 -0.88
C LYS A 76 -13.34 -3.91 -1.23
N GLN A 77 -12.40 -4.69 -0.74
CA GLN A 77 -12.27 -6.11 -1.10
C GLN A 77 -12.75 -7.06 -0.02
N ASP A 78 -12.52 -6.71 1.26
CA ASP A 78 -12.87 -7.60 2.36
C ASP A 78 -14.21 -7.27 3.01
N GLY A 79 -14.82 -6.15 2.64
CA GLY A 79 -16.13 -5.75 3.16
C GLY A 79 -16.13 -5.27 4.60
N TRP A 80 -14.99 -4.88 5.14
CA TRP A 80 -14.91 -4.37 6.51
C TRP A 80 -15.62 -3.03 6.64
N ASP A 81 -16.21 -2.75 7.80
CA ASP A 81 -16.68 -1.41 8.07
C ASP A 81 -15.49 -0.45 8.23
N THR A 82 -15.76 0.85 8.00
CA THR A 82 -14.69 1.85 7.95
C THR A 82 -14.02 2.06 9.30
N ASP A 83 -14.76 1.97 10.40
CA ASP A 83 -14.19 2.16 11.74
C ASP A 83 -13.18 1.06 12.08
N ARG A 84 -13.53 -0.19 11.79
CA ARG A 84 -12.65 -1.33 12.03
C ARG A 84 -11.42 -1.26 11.15
N ALA A 85 -11.60 -0.93 9.87
CA ALA A 85 -10.50 -0.82 8.92
C ALA A 85 -9.55 0.33 9.31
N MET A 86 -10.09 1.45 9.78
CA MET A 86 -9.28 2.58 10.22
C MET A 86 -8.49 2.25 11.48
N ALA A 87 -9.08 1.53 12.43
CA ALA A 87 -8.38 1.11 13.63
C ALA A 87 -7.15 0.24 13.28
N GLU A 88 -7.32 -0.71 12.37
CA GLU A 88 -6.21 -1.54 11.88
C GLU A 88 -5.15 -0.69 11.18
N ALA A 89 -5.56 0.23 10.31
CA ALA A 89 -4.64 1.09 9.57
C ALA A 89 -3.80 1.95 10.51
N GLU A 90 -4.40 2.49 11.57
CA GLU A 90 -3.69 3.27 12.56
C GLU A 90 -2.70 2.42 13.35
N THR A 91 -3.05 1.17 13.64
CA THR A 91 -2.14 0.22 14.28
C THR A 91 -0.93 -0.10 13.38
N ILE A 92 -1.16 -0.20 12.07
CA ILE A 92 -0.07 -0.38 11.09
C ILE A 92 0.86 0.82 11.07
N GLY A 93 0.32 2.03 11.14
CA GLY A 93 1.15 3.22 11.14
C GLY A 93 0.55 4.44 10.45
N LEU A 94 -0.73 4.39 10.08
CA LEU A 94 -1.39 5.52 9.41
C LEU A 94 -1.58 6.67 10.40
N ARG A 95 -0.90 7.80 10.14
CA ARG A 95 -0.95 9.00 10.97
C ARG A 95 -1.31 10.24 10.15
N SER A 96 -0.98 10.25 8.85
CA SER A 96 -1.17 11.40 7.97
C SER A 96 -2.65 11.68 7.75
N GLU A 97 -3.09 12.88 8.14
CA GLU A 97 -4.48 13.30 7.91
C GLU A 97 -4.82 13.35 6.42
N ARG A 98 -3.87 13.80 5.59
CA ARG A 98 -4.08 13.84 4.14
C ARG A 98 -4.32 12.44 3.57
N LEU A 99 -3.55 11.47 4.02
CA LEU A 99 -3.74 10.08 3.57
C LEU A 99 -5.04 9.49 4.09
N LYS A 100 -5.43 9.81 5.33
CA LYS A 100 -6.72 9.38 5.89
C LYS A 100 -7.89 9.94 5.09
N GLU A 101 -7.83 11.24 4.77
CA GLU A 101 -8.87 11.90 3.98
C GLU A 101 -8.99 11.28 2.59
N PHE A 102 -7.88 11.06 1.93
CA PHE A 102 -7.87 10.38 0.63
C PHE A 102 -8.53 9.00 0.73
N ALA A 103 -8.10 8.20 1.70
CA ALA A 103 -8.58 6.82 1.85
C ALA A 103 -10.08 6.77 2.14
N ARG A 104 -10.57 7.63 3.03
CA ARG A 104 -12.00 7.72 3.33
C ARG A 104 -12.80 8.14 2.09
N GLY A 105 -12.33 9.15 1.39
CA GLY A 105 -12.99 9.63 0.17
C GLY A 105 -13.04 8.57 -0.91
N TYR A 106 -11.96 7.82 -1.07
CA TYR A 106 -11.90 6.77 -2.07
C TYR A 106 -12.95 5.67 -1.82
N VAL A 107 -13.09 5.21 -0.57
CA VAL A 107 -14.02 4.12 -0.26
C VAL A 107 -15.49 4.57 -0.28
N GLU A 108 -15.74 5.87 -0.18
CA GLU A 108 -17.09 6.43 -0.28
C GLU A 108 -17.53 6.60 -1.74
N THR A 109 -16.61 6.55 -2.69
CA THR A 109 -16.91 6.67 -4.12
C THR A 109 -17.38 5.32 -4.67
N PRO A 110 -18.53 5.27 -5.36
CA PRO A 110 -19.04 4.02 -5.94
C PRO A 110 -18.09 3.40 -6.96
#